data_69485b325cbab4e29a96e3e072dd22d2
#
_entry.id   69485b325cbab4e29a96e3e072dd22d2
#
_cell.length_a   1.000
_cell.length_b   1.000
_cell.length_c   1.000
_cell.angle_alpha   90.00
_cell.angle_beta   90.00
_cell.angle_gamma   90.00
#
_symmetry.space_group_name_H-M   'P 1'
#
loop_
_entity.id
_entity.type
_entity.pdbx_description
1 polymer ?
#
loop_
_entity_poly.entity_id
_entity_poly.type
_entity_poly.pdbx_seq_one_letter_code
_entity_poly.pdbx_strand_id
1 'polypeptide(L)'
;AKRLNVQRLFYFAPYKSVVHQNANHIREALGEEHVLEHHSDVLFEQDEKGKQEKWLACSERWRGKPVICTTVVQLLNALFAAPLQDVRRFSALAGSVLLLDEVQALPLQHTCLLNLALNTLARLFDCTIVLCTATQPALAQVEYPLIFSPQADLVPDYQRFFRELKRTRIIPPAVKGGMTIPEIANFLMDLQKENRSILVILNTKKMVNKLYDALKPLVPPETALYCVTTRLCSRHREDVLKQITERLNAGLPLICVSTQLFEAGVDLSFSSVVRAIAGLPSIVQAAGRDNRNAEGACSPLYLIECRGEDLSGLPEIQKGRRITRELMAGLKEGEDLLSPEMIQEYYKRYYDLTINKLEMKYPVSGKGNISTTMVDL
;
A
#
# COMPACT_ATOMS: atom_id res chain seq x y z
N ALA A 1 2.47 20.97 14.70
CA ALA A 1 3.77 21.12 15.39
C ALA A 1 3.75 22.25 16.41
N LYS A 2 3.48 23.51 16.03
CA LYS A 2 3.49 24.65 17.01
C LYS A 2 2.53 24.47 18.20
N ARG A 3 1.33 23.89 17.99
CA ARG A 3 0.35 23.66 19.08
C ARG A 3 0.74 22.53 20.03
N LEU A 4 1.50 21.55 19.56
CA LEU A 4 1.90 20.36 20.32
C LEU A 4 3.32 20.47 20.89
N ASN A 5 4.03 21.58 20.64
CA ASN A 5 5.43 21.78 21.02
C ASN A 5 6.37 20.64 20.54
N VAL A 6 6.04 20.01 19.42
CA VAL A 6 6.82 18.90 18.86
C VAL A 6 7.94 19.41 17.98
N GLN A 7 9.09 18.76 18.06
CA GLN A 7 10.30 19.18 17.36
C GLN A 7 10.33 18.73 15.89
N ARG A 8 9.74 17.57 15.56
CA ARG A 8 9.80 16.95 14.24
C ARG A 8 8.52 16.23 13.87
N LEU A 9 8.30 16.14 12.58
CA LEU A 9 7.30 15.28 11.97
C LEU A 9 8.02 14.21 11.13
N PHE A 10 7.73 12.96 11.42
CA PHE A 10 8.13 11.84 10.60
C PHE A 10 6.93 11.35 9.80
N TYR A 11 7.11 11.22 8.49
CA TYR A 11 6.19 10.55 7.58
C TYR A 11 6.81 9.22 7.15
N PHE A 12 6.18 8.13 7.53
CA PHE A 12 6.60 6.77 7.20
C PHE A 12 5.62 6.14 6.22
N ALA A 13 6.10 5.62 5.10
CA ALA A 13 5.30 4.83 4.16
C ALA A 13 6.00 3.52 3.79
N PRO A 14 5.26 2.48 3.36
CA PRO A 14 5.85 1.19 3.03
C PRO A 14 6.65 1.20 1.73
N TYR A 15 6.29 2.09 0.80
CA TYR A 15 6.86 2.14 -0.55
C TYR A 15 7.64 3.43 -0.79
N LYS A 16 8.83 3.31 -1.39
CA LYS A 16 9.72 4.45 -1.72
C LYS A 16 9.05 5.46 -2.66
N SER A 17 8.25 4.98 -3.62
CA SER A 17 7.49 5.84 -4.52
C SER A 17 6.48 6.73 -3.79
N VAL A 18 5.80 6.19 -2.78
CA VAL A 18 4.88 6.96 -1.91
C VAL A 18 5.65 7.99 -1.10
N VAL A 19 6.80 7.60 -0.53
CA VAL A 19 7.68 8.53 0.21
C VAL A 19 8.10 9.68 -0.68
N HIS A 20 8.59 9.39 -1.90
CA HIS A 20 9.03 10.40 -2.86
C HIS A 20 7.89 11.36 -3.26
N GLN A 21 6.74 10.82 -3.63
CA GLN A 21 5.57 11.61 -4.02
C GLN A 21 5.13 12.56 -2.89
N ASN A 22 4.96 12.05 -1.67
CA ASN A 22 4.53 12.87 -0.55
C ASN A 22 5.62 13.85 -0.08
N ALA A 23 6.90 13.46 -0.17
CA ALA A 23 8.00 14.39 0.10
C ALA A 23 7.97 15.61 -0.85
N ASN A 24 7.66 15.40 -2.14
CA ASN A 24 7.52 16.50 -3.10
C ASN A 24 6.34 17.41 -2.76
N HIS A 25 5.16 16.87 -2.47
CA HIS A 25 4.01 17.69 -2.05
C HIS A 25 4.30 18.47 -0.77
N ILE A 26 5.01 17.87 0.19
CA ILE A 26 5.39 18.58 1.43
C ILE A 26 6.45 19.66 1.15
N ARG A 27 7.39 19.43 0.23
CA ARG A 27 8.37 20.46 -0.21
C ARG A 27 7.69 21.64 -0.88
N GLU A 28 6.72 21.40 -1.74
CA GLU A 28 5.91 22.46 -2.38
C GLU A 28 5.20 23.32 -1.34
N ALA A 29 4.72 22.72 -0.25
CA ALA A 29 3.99 23.43 0.79
C ALA A 29 4.87 24.13 1.83
N LEU A 30 6.03 23.57 2.18
CA LEU A 30 6.87 24.00 3.30
C LEU A 30 8.24 24.57 2.88
N GLY A 31 8.70 24.30 1.67
CA GLY A 31 10.05 24.61 1.20
C GLY A 31 11.01 23.42 1.28
N GLU A 32 11.92 23.34 0.31
CA GLU A 32 12.93 22.29 0.17
C GLU A 32 13.85 22.18 1.40
N GLU A 33 14.16 23.30 2.05
CA GLU A 33 15.03 23.37 3.20
C GLU A 33 14.48 22.69 4.45
N HIS A 34 13.17 22.43 4.50
CA HIS A 34 12.48 21.87 5.66
C HIS A 34 12.27 20.36 5.58
N VAL A 35 12.46 19.74 4.42
CA VAL A 35 12.13 18.32 4.17
C VAL A 35 13.37 17.50 3.90
N LEU A 36 13.55 16.43 4.67
CA LEU A 36 14.52 15.36 4.41
C LEU A 36 13.77 14.16 3.83
N GLU A 37 14.12 13.75 2.63
CA GLU A 37 13.72 12.47 2.06
C GLU A 37 14.85 11.46 2.27
N HIS A 38 14.54 10.30 2.86
CA HIS A 38 15.54 9.29 3.23
C HIS A 38 15.09 7.88 2.88
N HIS A 39 15.64 7.34 1.81
CA HIS A 39 15.55 5.93 1.41
C HIS A 39 16.68 5.57 0.45
N SER A 40 16.82 4.29 0.09
CA SER A 40 17.96 3.79 -0.71
C SER A 40 17.96 4.26 -2.18
N ASP A 41 16.89 4.84 -2.68
CA ASP A 41 16.75 5.23 -4.10
C ASP A 41 16.83 6.76 -4.30
N VAL A 42 17.25 7.51 -3.28
CA VAL A 42 17.52 8.95 -3.44
C VAL A 42 18.75 9.09 -4.33
N LEU A 43 18.57 9.72 -5.48
CA LEU A 43 19.61 9.95 -6.47
C LEU A 43 20.08 11.40 -6.41
N PHE A 44 21.39 11.61 -6.58
CA PHE A 44 22.00 12.92 -6.76
C PHE A 44 22.67 12.97 -8.13
N GLU A 45 22.60 14.10 -8.80
CA GLU A 45 23.33 14.33 -10.04
C GLU A 45 24.83 14.50 -9.72
N GLN A 46 25.70 14.23 -10.70
CA GLN A 46 27.16 14.24 -10.49
C GLN A 46 27.70 15.59 -9.97
N ASP A 47 27.04 16.67 -10.29
CA ASP A 47 27.42 18.05 -9.88
C ASP A 47 26.88 18.46 -8.51
N GLU A 48 26.12 17.60 -7.81
CA GLU A 48 25.44 17.92 -6.55
C GLU A 48 26.18 17.43 -5.29
N LYS A 49 27.51 17.26 -5.31
CA LYS A 49 28.31 16.75 -4.17
C LYS A 49 28.00 17.45 -2.84
N GLY A 50 27.88 18.78 -2.84
CA GLY A 50 27.55 19.52 -1.62
C GLY A 50 26.14 19.26 -1.07
N LYS A 51 25.17 18.95 -1.93
CA LYS A 51 23.82 18.53 -1.51
C LYS A 51 23.86 17.12 -0.94
N GLN A 52 24.60 16.21 -1.57
CA GLN A 52 24.78 14.83 -1.11
C GLN A 52 25.43 14.77 0.27
N GLU A 53 26.47 15.56 0.54
CA GLU A 53 27.14 15.61 1.86
C GLU A 53 26.17 16.11 2.95
N LYS A 54 25.42 17.18 2.67
CA LYS A 54 24.40 17.68 3.60
C LYS A 54 23.29 16.65 3.85
N TRP A 55 22.85 15.96 2.80
CA TRP A 55 21.85 14.90 2.91
C TRP A 55 22.38 13.75 3.79
N LEU A 56 23.62 13.28 3.57
CA LEU A 56 24.26 12.25 4.38
C LEU A 56 24.30 12.65 5.85
N ALA A 57 24.78 13.85 6.16
CA ALA A 57 24.86 14.36 7.53
C ALA A 57 23.48 14.42 8.23
N CYS A 58 22.42 14.81 7.50
CA CYS A 58 21.07 14.82 8.02
C CYS A 58 20.48 13.39 8.17
N SER A 59 20.71 12.51 7.18
CA SER A 59 20.13 11.17 7.13
C SER A 59 20.72 10.21 8.15
N GLU A 60 22.00 10.38 8.53
CA GLU A 60 22.66 9.57 9.55
C GLU A 60 21.96 9.62 10.91
N ARG A 61 21.38 10.76 11.27
CA ARG A 61 20.79 10.99 12.60
C ARG A 61 19.37 11.51 12.55
N TRP A 62 18.78 11.64 11.37
CA TRP A 62 17.45 12.29 11.17
C TRP A 62 17.35 13.66 11.85
N ARG A 63 18.41 14.47 11.73
CA ARG A 63 18.50 15.81 12.34
C ARG A 63 18.75 16.87 11.26
N GLY A 64 18.55 18.12 11.60
CA GLY A 64 18.77 19.25 10.69
C GLY A 64 17.57 19.65 9.85
N LYS A 65 16.53 18.82 9.79
CA LYS A 65 15.27 19.12 9.09
C LYS A 65 14.08 18.84 10.02
N PRO A 66 13.03 19.67 9.99
CA PRO A 66 11.83 19.47 10.84
C PRO A 66 10.89 18.37 10.32
N VAL A 67 10.93 18.06 9.02
CA VAL A 67 10.11 17.01 8.41
C VAL A 67 11.01 15.94 7.79
N ILE A 68 10.79 14.70 8.16
CA ILE A 68 11.53 13.55 7.64
C ILE A 68 10.54 12.59 6.97
N CYS A 69 10.68 12.41 5.65
CA CYS A 69 9.93 11.44 4.85
C CYS A 69 10.80 10.23 4.59
N THR A 70 10.38 9.06 5.07
CA THR A 70 11.17 7.83 4.95
C THR A 70 10.30 6.59 4.93
N THR A 71 10.90 5.41 4.75
CA THR A 71 10.16 4.17 4.72
C THR A 71 9.96 3.58 6.12
N VAL A 72 8.89 2.78 6.28
CA VAL A 72 8.67 2.01 7.52
C VAL A 72 9.84 1.05 7.81
N VAL A 73 10.51 0.54 6.77
CA VAL A 73 11.74 -0.27 6.93
C VAL A 73 12.83 0.51 7.66
N GLN A 74 12.99 1.80 7.38
CA GLN A 74 13.95 2.64 8.10
C GLN A 74 13.56 2.89 9.55
N LEU A 75 12.25 2.96 9.85
CA LEU A 75 11.77 3.00 11.24
C LEU A 75 12.13 1.70 11.97
N LEU A 76 11.82 0.55 11.38
CA LEU A 76 12.14 -0.75 11.96
C LEU A 76 13.66 -0.92 12.16
N ASN A 77 14.47 -0.45 11.22
CA ASN A 77 15.94 -0.44 11.37
C ASN A 77 16.37 0.45 12.53
N ALA A 78 15.84 1.65 12.66
CA ALA A 78 16.17 2.55 13.77
C ALA A 78 15.79 1.97 15.15
N LEU A 79 14.74 1.12 15.18
CA LEU A 79 14.26 0.50 16.42
C LEU A 79 14.99 -0.80 16.76
N PHE A 80 15.35 -1.62 15.77
CA PHE A 80 15.71 -3.02 15.98
C PHE A 80 17.02 -3.44 15.31
N ALA A 81 17.61 -2.62 14.43
CA ALA A 81 18.86 -2.99 13.76
C ALA A 81 20.10 -2.80 14.68
N ALA A 82 21.11 -3.65 14.48
CA ALA A 82 22.35 -3.58 15.23
C ALA A 82 23.37 -2.51 14.74
N PRO A 83 23.40 -2.05 13.47
CA PRO A 83 24.35 -1.06 13.02
C PRO A 83 24.21 0.28 13.76
N LEU A 84 25.32 0.84 14.24
CA LEU A 84 25.34 2.09 15.01
C LEU A 84 24.69 3.27 14.31
N GLN A 85 24.77 3.34 12.97
CA GLN A 85 24.12 4.39 12.20
C GLN A 85 22.59 4.34 12.31
N ASP A 86 22.01 3.17 12.39
CA ASP A 86 20.56 2.99 12.53
C ASP A 86 20.11 3.32 13.96
N VAL A 87 20.85 2.85 14.96
CA VAL A 87 20.60 3.16 16.39
C VAL A 87 20.67 4.67 16.67
N ARG A 88 21.55 5.41 16.01
CA ARG A 88 21.64 6.88 16.17
C ARG A 88 20.37 7.62 15.79
N ARG A 89 19.58 7.07 14.86
CA ARG A 89 18.31 7.65 14.41
C ARG A 89 17.21 7.56 15.46
N PHE A 90 17.27 6.55 16.32
CA PHE A 90 16.29 6.36 17.40
C PHE A 90 16.10 7.63 18.26
N SER A 91 17.20 8.29 18.64
CA SER A 91 17.13 9.49 19.48
C SER A 91 16.39 10.67 18.83
N ALA A 92 16.21 10.67 17.52
CA ALA A 92 15.48 11.72 16.81
C ALA A 92 13.98 11.53 16.87
N LEU A 93 13.49 10.34 17.21
CA LEU A 93 12.05 10.04 17.31
C LEU A 93 11.42 10.66 18.56
N ALA A 94 12.17 10.81 19.65
CA ALA A 94 11.66 11.35 20.91
C ALA A 94 11.04 12.76 20.72
N GLY A 95 9.88 12.99 21.32
CA GLY A 95 9.14 14.27 21.25
C GLY A 95 8.65 14.64 19.86
N SER A 96 8.42 13.66 19.00
CA SER A 96 8.03 13.88 17.60
C SER A 96 6.63 13.34 17.29
N VAL A 97 6.06 13.83 16.19
CA VAL A 97 4.88 13.20 15.57
C VAL A 97 5.35 12.16 14.56
N LEU A 98 4.86 10.94 14.68
CA LEU A 98 5.13 9.82 13.80
C LEU A 98 3.85 9.49 13.02
N LEU A 99 3.79 9.86 11.76
CA LEU A 99 2.69 9.53 10.87
C LEU A 99 3.06 8.28 10.07
N LEU A 100 2.36 7.19 10.31
CA LEU A 100 2.52 5.93 9.60
C LEU A 100 1.41 5.79 8.57
N ASP A 101 1.78 5.84 7.31
CA ASP A 101 0.86 5.70 6.18
C ASP A 101 0.87 4.26 5.66
N GLU A 102 -0.29 3.79 5.21
CA GLU A 102 -0.49 2.44 4.66
C GLU A 102 0.04 1.33 5.58
N VAL A 103 -0.19 1.45 6.89
CA VAL A 103 0.34 0.52 7.91
C VAL A 103 -0.07 -0.94 7.67
N GLN A 104 -1.19 -1.18 7.00
CA GLN A 104 -1.66 -2.52 6.62
C GLN A 104 -0.76 -3.23 5.60
N ALA A 105 0.13 -2.52 4.93
CA ALA A 105 1.08 -3.12 3.98
C ALA A 105 2.29 -3.78 4.67
N LEU A 106 2.39 -3.68 5.99
CA LEU A 106 3.45 -4.34 6.75
C LEU A 106 3.23 -5.85 6.81
N PRO A 107 4.30 -6.65 6.66
CA PRO A 107 4.21 -8.09 6.84
C PRO A 107 3.69 -8.45 8.24
N LEU A 108 2.84 -9.45 8.31
CA LEU A 108 2.15 -9.88 9.53
C LEU A 108 3.11 -10.13 10.72
N GLN A 109 4.26 -10.74 10.45
CA GLN A 109 5.29 -11.05 11.46
C GLN A 109 5.83 -9.84 12.22
N HIS A 110 5.67 -8.62 11.69
CA HIS A 110 6.13 -7.40 12.35
C HIS A 110 5.05 -6.74 13.22
N THR A 111 3.81 -7.23 13.19
CA THR A 111 2.66 -6.56 13.82
C THR A 111 2.84 -6.42 15.32
N CYS A 112 3.13 -7.50 16.04
CA CYS A 112 3.30 -7.46 17.50
C CYS A 112 4.49 -6.59 17.91
N LEU A 113 5.63 -6.74 17.22
CA LEU A 113 6.83 -5.98 17.48
C LEU A 113 6.64 -4.49 17.23
N LEU A 114 5.97 -4.12 16.13
CA LEU A 114 5.62 -2.73 15.83
C LEU A 114 4.70 -2.14 16.90
N ASN A 115 3.63 -2.86 17.29
CA ASN A 115 2.70 -2.38 18.31
C ASN A 115 3.40 -2.09 19.64
N LEU A 116 4.29 -2.99 20.10
CA LEU A 116 5.08 -2.77 21.30
C LEU A 116 6.00 -1.55 21.17
N ALA A 117 6.67 -1.41 20.03
CA ALA A 117 7.55 -0.27 19.79
C ALA A 117 6.77 1.05 19.75
N LEU A 118 5.63 1.11 19.08
CA LEU A 118 4.80 2.32 19.02
C LEU A 118 4.23 2.67 20.40
N ASN A 119 3.75 1.68 21.18
CA ASN A 119 3.31 1.90 22.54
C ASN A 119 4.45 2.45 23.43
N THR A 120 5.67 1.92 23.27
CA THR A 120 6.86 2.38 23.99
C THR A 120 7.22 3.81 23.63
N LEU A 121 7.26 4.13 22.32
CA LEU A 121 7.53 5.48 21.82
C LEU A 121 6.50 6.49 22.34
N ALA A 122 5.22 6.13 22.34
CA ALA A 122 4.16 7.01 22.82
C ALA A 122 4.24 7.24 24.34
N ARG A 123 4.56 6.20 25.13
CA ARG A 123 4.53 6.27 26.60
C ARG A 123 5.81 6.80 27.23
N LEU A 124 6.97 6.43 26.68
CA LEU A 124 8.28 6.72 27.30
C LEU A 124 9.05 7.82 26.59
N PHE A 125 8.75 8.08 25.32
CA PHE A 125 9.49 9.03 24.49
C PHE A 125 8.66 10.22 24.01
N ASP A 126 7.45 10.39 24.59
CA ASP A 126 6.56 11.53 24.30
C ASP A 126 6.27 11.70 22.79
N CYS A 127 6.12 10.57 22.09
CA CYS A 127 5.78 10.58 20.67
C CYS A 127 4.26 10.59 20.48
N THR A 128 3.79 11.39 19.52
CA THR A 128 2.40 11.31 19.04
C THR A 128 2.36 10.40 17.83
N ILE A 129 1.64 9.28 17.91
CA ILE A 129 1.50 8.32 16.81
C ILE A 129 0.21 8.59 16.05
N VAL A 130 0.31 8.74 14.74
CA VAL A 130 -0.84 8.91 13.84
C VAL A 130 -0.80 7.80 12.79
N LEU A 131 -1.86 7.01 12.71
CA LEU A 131 -2.03 6.00 11.67
C LEU A 131 -2.92 6.55 10.56
N CYS A 132 -2.45 6.46 9.31
CA CYS A 132 -3.17 6.85 8.12
C CYS A 132 -3.31 5.62 7.22
N THR A 133 -4.53 5.26 6.87
CA THR A 133 -4.78 4.08 6.03
C THR A 133 -6.21 4.09 5.48
N ALA A 134 -6.38 3.60 4.26
CA ALA A 134 -7.69 3.36 3.68
C ALA A 134 -8.40 2.15 4.32
N THR A 135 -7.65 1.24 4.94
CA THR A 135 -8.15 0.00 5.53
C THR A 135 -7.52 -0.21 6.90
N GLN A 136 -8.18 0.30 7.94
CA GLN A 136 -7.68 0.22 9.32
C GLN A 136 -7.53 -1.25 9.76
N PRO A 137 -6.30 -1.77 9.97
CA PRO A 137 -6.10 -3.10 10.50
C PRO A 137 -6.50 -3.15 11.97
N ALA A 138 -7.01 -4.29 12.42
CA ALA A 138 -7.46 -4.49 13.79
C ALA A 138 -6.29 -4.66 14.78
N LEU A 139 -5.37 -3.70 14.83
CA LEU A 139 -4.13 -3.74 15.64
C LEU A 139 -4.38 -3.78 17.14
N ALA A 140 -5.57 -3.38 17.60
CA ALA A 140 -6.00 -3.51 19.00
C ALA A 140 -6.49 -4.92 19.36
N GLN A 141 -6.68 -5.82 18.39
CA GLN A 141 -7.26 -7.15 18.57
C GLN A 141 -6.23 -8.28 18.42
N VAL A 142 -4.96 -7.98 18.58
CA VAL A 142 -3.85 -8.94 18.52
C VAL A 142 -3.27 -9.20 19.90
N GLU A 143 -2.39 -10.19 20.04
CA GLU A 143 -1.81 -10.61 21.33
C GLU A 143 -1.08 -9.45 22.05
N TYR A 144 -0.35 -8.61 21.30
CA TYR A 144 0.28 -7.39 21.81
C TYR A 144 -0.44 -6.19 21.16
N PRO A 145 -1.55 -5.73 21.77
CA PRO A 145 -2.42 -4.73 21.15
C PRO A 145 -1.75 -3.36 21.05
N LEU A 146 -2.02 -2.65 19.98
CA LEU A 146 -1.75 -1.21 19.94
C LEU A 146 -2.77 -0.48 20.84
N ILE A 147 -2.28 0.40 21.68
CA ILE A 147 -3.10 1.15 22.64
C ILE A 147 -3.45 2.49 22.02
N PHE A 148 -4.73 2.69 21.76
CA PHE A 148 -5.26 3.95 21.26
C PHE A 148 -5.66 4.88 22.39
N SER A 149 -5.51 6.19 22.19
CA SER A 149 -6.07 7.20 23.09
C SER A 149 -7.61 7.20 23.03
N PRO A 150 -8.30 7.62 24.07
CA PRO A 150 -9.74 7.89 23.97
C PRO A 150 -10.01 8.89 22.82
N GLN A 151 -11.03 8.63 22.01
CA GLN A 151 -11.37 9.47 20.84
C GLN A 151 -10.20 9.57 19.83
N ALA A 152 -9.57 8.42 19.52
CA ALA A 152 -8.41 8.37 18.64
C ALA A 152 -8.71 8.77 17.19
N ASP A 153 -9.96 8.69 16.76
CA ASP A 153 -10.34 9.02 15.39
C ASP A 153 -10.23 10.53 15.14
N LEU A 154 -9.32 10.92 14.24
CA LEU A 154 -9.13 12.32 13.84
C LEU A 154 -10.32 12.87 13.04
N VAL A 155 -11.07 11.99 12.39
CA VAL A 155 -12.30 12.33 11.66
C VAL A 155 -13.45 11.63 12.38
N PRO A 156 -14.15 12.32 13.28
CA PRO A 156 -15.40 11.80 13.85
C PRO A 156 -16.38 11.53 12.71
N ASP A 157 -17.16 10.47 12.81
CA ASP A 157 -18.19 10.17 11.80
C ASP A 157 -17.64 9.82 10.39
N TYR A 158 -16.42 9.22 10.32
CA TYR A 158 -15.82 8.79 9.05
C TYR A 158 -16.71 7.84 8.24
N GLN A 159 -17.58 7.07 8.89
CA GLN A 159 -18.55 6.19 8.23
C GLN A 159 -19.55 6.97 7.36
N ARG A 160 -19.94 8.18 7.77
CA ARG A 160 -20.78 9.07 6.97
C ARG A 160 -20.02 9.50 5.71
N PHE A 161 -18.79 9.97 5.86
CA PHE A 161 -17.95 10.37 4.72
C PHE A 161 -17.72 9.20 3.76
N PHE A 162 -17.51 8.00 4.30
CA PHE A 162 -17.35 6.81 3.47
C PHE A 162 -18.59 6.57 2.56
N ARG A 163 -19.80 6.70 3.09
CA ARG A 163 -21.05 6.55 2.31
C ARG A 163 -21.26 7.68 1.32
N GLU A 164 -21.03 8.92 1.72
CA GLU A 164 -21.24 10.11 0.87
C GLU A 164 -20.23 10.21 -0.27
N LEU A 165 -18.98 9.74 -0.03
CA LEU A 165 -17.90 9.78 -1.01
C LEU A 165 -17.76 8.46 -1.80
N LYS A 166 -18.73 7.57 -1.74
CA LYS A 166 -18.68 6.30 -2.47
C LYS A 166 -18.61 6.55 -3.97
N ARG A 167 -17.52 6.08 -4.61
CA ARG A 167 -17.22 6.30 -6.02
C ARG A 167 -17.12 5.02 -6.84
N THR A 168 -17.03 3.88 -6.16
CA THR A 168 -16.78 2.59 -6.81
C THR A 168 -17.80 1.56 -6.35
N ARG A 169 -18.24 0.72 -7.27
CA ARG A 169 -19.14 -0.42 -7.02
C ARG A 169 -18.43 -1.70 -7.43
N ILE A 170 -18.38 -2.67 -6.53
CA ILE A 170 -17.85 -4.00 -6.83
C ILE A 170 -18.80 -4.77 -7.74
N ILE A 171 -18.26 -5.29 -8.83
CA ILE A 171 -18.93 -6.30 -9.67
C ILE A 171 -18.24 -7.64 -9.37
N PRO A 172 -18.95 -8.60 -8.76
CA PRO A 172 -18.38 -9.90 -8.42
C PRO A 172 -18.06 -10.72 -9.68
N PRO A 173 -17.23 -11.77 -9.57
CA PRO A 173 -16.89 -12.63 -10.71
C PRO A 173 -18.13 -13.27 -11.31
N ALA A 174 -18.31 -13.07 -12.62
CA ALA A 174 -19.46 -13.63 -13.37
C ALA A 174 -19.34 -15.14 -13.63
N VAL A 175 -18.09 -15.68 -13.65
CA VAL A 175 -17.81 -17.07 -14.03
C VAL A 175 -17.40 -17.88 -12.82
N LYS A 176 -18.19 -18.88 -12.44
CA LYS A 176 -17.81 -19.86 -11.42
C LYS A 176 -16.62 -20.68 -11.89
N GLY A 177 -15.59 -20.81 -11.03
CA GLY A 177 -14.35 -21.54 -11.36
C GLY A 177 -13.31 -20.70 -12.11
N GLY A 178 -13.58 -19.43 -12.34
CA GLY A 178 -12.63 -18.48 -12.91
C GLY A 178 -12.54 -18.51 -14.43
N MET A 179 -11.90 -17.50 -14.97
CA MET A 179 -11.69 -17.28 -16.41
C MET A 179 -10.30 -17.71 -16.83
N THR A 180 -10.17 -18.28 -18.01
CA THR A 180 -8.89 -18.50 -18.71
C THR A 180 -8.31 -17.20 -19.24
N ILE A 181 -7.02 -17.18 -19.59
CA ILE A 181 -6.40 -15.97 -20.15
C ILE A 181 -7.10 -15.47 -21.42
N PRO A 182 -7.46 -16.33 -22.40
CA PRO A 182 -8.22 -15.87 -23.57
C PRO A 182 -9.61 -15.28 -23.20
N GLU A 183 -10.32 -15.89 -22.25
CA GLU A 183 -11.62 -15.36 -21.78
C GLU A 183 -11.46 -13.99 -21.13
N ILE A 184 -10.40 -13.79 -20.33
CA ILE A 184 -10.10 -12.47 -19.72
C ILE A 184 -9.74 -11.47 -20.83
N ALA A 185 -8.93 -11.85 -21.82
CA ALA A 185 -8.56 -10.96 -22.91
C ALA A 185 -9.79 -10.51 -23.72
N ASN A 186 -10.70 -11.43 -24.06
CA ASN A 186 -11.95 -11.09 -24.76
C ASN A 186 -12.86 -10.18 -23.89
N PHE A 187 -13.00 -10.48 -22.60
CA PHE A 187 -13.73 -9.61 -21.67
C PHE A 187 -13.17 -8.18 -21.65
N LEU A 188 -11.84 -8.02 -21.64
CA LEU A 188 -11.20 -6.70 -21.68
C LEU A 188 -11.44 -5.98 -23.00
N MET A 189 -11.47 -6.69 -24.12
CA MET A 189 -11.78 -6.10 -25.43
C MET A 189 -13.25 -5.62 -25.50
N ASP A 190 -14.17 -6.37 -24.89
CA ASP A 190 -15.57 -5.91 -24.78
C ASP A 190 -15.68 -4.71 -23.85
N LEU A 191 -15.01 -4.74 -22.71
CA LEU A 191 -15.00 -3.63 -21.76
C LEU A 191 -14.41 -2.34 -22.35
N GLN A 192 -13.41 -2.47 -23.24
CA GLN A 192 -12.77 -1.34 -23.91
C GLN A 192 -13.70 -0.58 -24.85
N LYS A 193 -14.73 -1.20 -25.39
CA LYS A 193 -15.74 -0.52 -26.25
C LYS A 193 -16.43 0.64 -25.54
N GLU A 194 -16.59 0.52 -24.23
CA GLU A 194 -17.27 1.51 -23.37
C GLU A 194 -16.29 2.34 -22.53
N ASN A 195 -15.05 1.86 -22.35
CA ASN A 195 -14.06 2.46 -21.46
C ASN A 195 -12.76 2.80 -22.18
N ARG A 196 -12.33 4.05 -22.09
CA ARG A 196 -11.11 4.51 -22.75
C ARG A 196 -9.84 4.01 -22.08
N SER A 197 -9.84 3.88 -20.76
CA SER A 197 -8.67 3.44 -19.99
C SER A 197 -9.02 2.31 -19.05
N ILE A 198 -8.28 1.19 -19.14
CA ILE A 198 -8.51 0.02 -18.29
C ILE A 198 -7.24 -0.33 -17.55
N LEU A 199 -7.32 -0.43 -16.23
CA LEU A 199 -6.29 -0.99 -15.39
C LEU A 199 -6.65 -2.44 -15.02
N VAL A 200 -5.73 -3.37 -15.31
CA VAL A 200 -5.89 -4.78 -14.94
C VAL A 200 -4.83 -5.14 -13.91
N ILE A 201 -5.24 -5.53 -12.72
CA ILE A 201 -4.32 -5.93 -11.65
C ILE A 201 -4.48 -7.43 -11.38
N LEU A 202 -3.39 -8.18 -11.60
CA LEU A 202 -3.31 -9.62 -11.35
C LEU A 202 -2.36 -9.93 -10.20
N ASN A 203 -2.51 -11.11 -9.56
CA ASN A 203 -1.72 -11.43 -8.37
C ASN A 203 -0.30 -11.89 -8.69
N THR A 204 -0.06 -12.44 -9.89
CA THR A 204 1.24 -13.02 -10.25
C THR A 204 1.82 -12.40 -11.53
N LYS A 205 3.14 -12.20 -11.55
CA LYS A 205 3.87 -11.75 -12.77
C LYS A 205 3.66 -12.70 -13.96
N LYS A 206 3.50 -14.00 -13.67
CA LYS A 206 3.27 -15.02 -14.71
C LYS A 206 1.94 -14.79 -15.42
N MET A 207 0.87 -14.48 -14.66
CA MET A 207 -0.45 -14.20 -15.24
C MET A 207 -0.46 -12.86 -15.97
N VAL A 208 0.22 -11.84 -15.43
CA VAL A 208 0.38 -10.53 -16.10
C VAL A 208 1.02 -10.72 -17.49
N ASN A 209 2.14 -11.44 -17.56
CA ASN A 209 2.83 -11.66 -18.85
C ASN A 209 1.95 -12.45 -19.84
N LYS A 210 1.29 -13.52 -19.39
CA LYS A 210 0.39 -14.32 -20.23
C LYS A 210 -0.76 -13.47 -20.79
N LEU A 211 -1.39 -12.65 -19.95
CA LEU A 211 -2.48 -11.78 -20.38
C LEU A 211 -1.98 -10.69 -21.34
N TYR A 212 -0.85 -10.07 -21.03
CA TYR A 212 -0.23 -9.08 -21.91
C TYR A 212 0.06 -9.66 -23.30
N ASP A 213 0.63 -10.86 -23.37
CA ASP A 213 0.92 -11.52 -24.65
C ASP A 213 -0.36 -11.89 -25.41
N ALA A 214 -1.42 -12.31 -24.71
CA ALA A 214 -2.71 -12.61 -25.31
C ALA A 214 -3.44 -11.36 -25.85
N LEU A 215 -3.23 -10.21 -25.24
CA LEU A 215 -3.84 -8.93 -25.66
C LEU A 215 -3.14 -8.32 -26.88
N LYS A 216 -1.83 -8.53 -27.08
CA LYS A 216 -1.07 -7.95 -28.20
C LYS A 216 -1.73 -8.07 -29.57
N PRO A 217 -2.23 -9.27 -29.98
CA PRO A 217 -2.86 -9.42 -31.30
C PRO A 217 -4.31 -8.90 -31.35
N LEU A 218 -4.93 -8.59 -30.21
CA LEU A 218 -6.35 -8.20 -30.12
C LEU A 218 -6.55 -6.70 -30.00
N VAL A 219 -5.59 -6.01 -29.38
CA VAL A 219 -5.70 -4.57 -29.08
C VAL A 219 -5.59 -3.76 -30.38
N PRO A 220 -6.55 -2.84 -30.64
CA PRO A 220 -6.52 -1.96 -31.80
C PRO A 220 -5.26 -1.05 -31.82
N PRO A 221 -4.76 -0.65 -33.00
CA PRO A 221 -3.54 0.16 -33.13
C PRO A 221 -3.55 1.49 -32.39
N GLU A 222 -4.71 2.10 -32.21
CA GLU A 222 -4.90 3.36 -31.48
C GLU A 222 -4.82 3.20 -29.97
N THR A 223 -5.00 1.99 -29.45
CA THR A 223 -4.95 1.68 -28.04
C THR A 223 -3.55 1.29 -27.60
N ALA A 224 -2.99 2.00 -26.65
CA ALA A 224 -1.71 1.62 -26.05
C ALA A 224 -1.87 0.48 -25.06
N LEU A 225 -1.00 -0.52 -25.16
CA LEU A 225 -0.95 -1.65 -24.23
C LEU A 225 0.34 -1.59 -23.40
N TYR A 226 0.18 -1.47 -22.08
CA TYR A 226 1.29 -1.42 -21.13
C TYR A 226 1.34 -2.65 -20.24
N CYS A 227 2.58 -3.07 -19.89
CA CYS A 227 2.85 -4.12 -18.90
C CYS A 227 3.76 -3.57 -17.81
N VAL A 228 3.27 -3.41 -16.60
CA VAL A 228 4.02 -2.81 -15.49
C VAL A 228 4.16 -3.79 -14.34
N THR A 229 5.39 -4.24 -14.10
CA THR A 229 5.73 -5.16 -13.01
C THR A 229 7.05 -4.74 -12.35
N THR A 230 7.37 -5.33 -11.19
CA THR A 230 8.65 -5.12 -10.50
C THR A 230 9.86 -5.65 -11.27
N ARG A 231 9.70 -6.21 -12.48
CA ARG A 231 10.82 -6.57 -13.38
C ARG A 231 11.38 -5.37 -14.13
N LEU A 232 10.61 -4.29 -14.25
CA LEU A 232 11.12 -3.05 -14.81
C LEU A 232 12.10 -2.40 -13.84
N CYS A 233 13.25 -1.94 -14.35
CA CYS A 233 14.13 -1.09 -13.54
C CYS A 233 13.43 0.25 -13.23
N SER A 234 13.91 0.95 -12.21
CA SER A 234 13.24 2.17 -11.72
C SER A 234 13.04 3.21 -12.81
N ARG A 235 14.09 3.51 -13.58
CA ARG A 235 14.03 4.50 -14.66
C ARG A 235 13.00 4.11 -15.75
N HIS A 236 13.05 2.87 -16.24
CA HIS A 236 12.10 2.41 -17.26
C HIS A 236 10.65 2.45 -16.72
N ARG A 237 10.46 2.13 -15.45
CA ARG A 237 9.14 2.22 -14.81
C ARG A 237 8.63 3.67 -14.76
N GLU A 238 9.49 4.63 -14.43
CA GLU A 238 9.18 6.07 -14.45
C GLU A 238 8.79 6.53 -15.84
N ASP A 239 9.54 6.15 -16.88
CA ASP A 239 9.26 6.49 -18.27
C ASP A 239 7.89 5.93 -18.72
N VAL A 240 7.59 4.67 -18.37
CA VAL A 240 6.30 4.05 -18.68
C VAL A 240 5.15 4.72 -17.93
N LEU A 241 5.33 5.04 -16.65
CA LEU A 241 4.32 5.75 -15.86
C LEU A 241 4.05 7.14 -16.43
N LYS A 242 5.08 7.85 -16.86
CA LYS A 242 4.94 9.14 -17.55
C LYS A 242 4.12 9.03 -18.83
N GLN A 243 4.41 8.05 -19.68
CA GLN A 243 3.64 7.80 -20.89
C GLN A 243 2.16 7.47 -20.60
N ILE A 244 1.90 6.63 -19.58
CA ILE A 244 0.54 6.32 -19.14
C ILE A 244 -0.17 7.61 -18.69
N THR A 245 0.50 8.44 -17.87
CA THR A 245 -0.04 9.71 -17.38
C THR A 245 -0.40 10.66 -18.54
N GLU A 246 0.49 10.82 -19.49
CA GLU A 246 0.28 11.66 -20.68
C GLU A 246 -0.93 11.19 -21.49
N ARG A 247 -1.08 9.86 -21.69
CA ARG A 247 -2.23 9.30 -22.41
C ARG A 247 -3.54 9.44 -21.66
N LEU A 248 -3.54 9.24 -20.33
CA LEU A 248 -4.72 9.45 -19.49
C LEU A 248 -5.18 10.91 -19.54
N ASN A 249 -4.25 11.86 -19.38
CA ASN A 249 -4.55 13.29 -19.45
C ASN A 249 -5.06 13.72 -20.83
N ALA A 250 -4.59 13.08 -21.89
CA ALA A 250 -5.05 13.32 -23.26
C ALA A 250 -6.36 12.58 -23.60
N GLY A 251 -6.92 11.78 -22.68
CA GLY A 251 -8.10 10.96 -22.92
C GLY A 251 -7.92 9.89 -24.01
N LEU A 252 -6.67 9.46 -24.28
CA LEU A 252 -6.36 8.47 -25.30
C LEU A 252 -6.55 7.04 -24.77
N PRO A 253 -7.01 6.10 -25.62
CA PRO A 253 -7.32 4.75 -25.19
C PRO A 253 -6.06 3.98 -24.77
N LEU A 254 -6.13 3.27 -23.63
CA LEU A 254 -5.06 2.42 -23.15
C LEU A 254 -5.56 1.26 -22.28
N ILE A 255 -4.78 0.17 -22.25
CA ILE A 255 -4.91 -0.94 -21.33
C ILE A 255 -3.57 -1.09 -20.60
N CYS A 256 -3.60 -1.07 -19.26
CA CYS A 256 -2.43 -1.32 -18.42
C CYS A 256 -2.62 -2.62 -17.65
N VAL A 257 -1.77 -3.62 -17.91
CA VAL A 257 -1.74 -4.88 -17.15
C VAL A 257 -0.60 -4.85 -16.15
N SER A 258 -0.92 -5.02 -14.87
CA SER A 258 0.05 -4.89 -13.80
C SER A 258 -0.14 -5.92 -12.68
N THR A 259 0.83 -6.00 -11.78
CA THR A 259 0.68 -6.61 -10.47
C THR A 259 0.22 -5.55 -9.45
N GLN A 260 0.20 -5.88 -8.15
CA GLN A 260 -0.14 -4.96 -7.05
C GLN A 260 0.68 -3.64 -7.02
N LEU A 261 1.64 -3.48 -7.92
CA LEU A 261 2.45 -2.26 -8.02
C LEU A 261 1.61 -0.98 -8.20
N PHE A 262 0.43 -1.10 -8.82
CA PHE A 262 -0.49 0.02 -9.01
C PHE A 262 -1.47 0.25 -7.84
N GLU A 263 -1.49 -0.63 -6.84
CA GLU A 263 -2.36 -0.46 -5.67
C GLU A 263 -1.90 0.71 -4.79
N ALA A 264 -0.57 0.89 -4.65
CA ALA A 264 0.00 1.99 -3.87
C ALA A 264 1.11 2.75 -4.63
N GLY A 265 1.27 4.04 -4.34
CA GLY A 265 2.39 4.85 -4.83
C GLY A 265 2.30 5.32 -6.28
N VAL A 266 1.14 5.22 -6.92
CA VAL A 266 0.90 5.75 -8.27
C VAL A 266 -0.37 6.59 -8.24
N ASP A 267 -0.28 7.85 -8.62
CA ASP A 267 -1.43 8.79 -8.64
C ASP A 267 -2.04 8.86 -10.04
N LEU A 268 -2.75 7.79 -10.41
CA LEU A 268 -3.43 7.67 -11.70
C LEU A 268 -4.89 7.26 -11.49
N SER A 269 -5.77 7.77 -12.37
CA SER A 269 -7.20 7.45 -12.42
C SER A 269 -7.51 6.79 -13.76
N PHE A 270 -8.20 5.66 -13.70
CA PHE A 270 -8.65 4.92 -14.87
C PHE A 270 -10.18 4.94 -14.95
N SER A 271 -10.72 4.81 -16.15
CA SER A 271 -12.17 4.76 -16.36
C SER A 271 -12.79 3.41 -15.97
N SER A 272 -11.98 2.37 -15.87
CA SER A 272 -12.39 1.06 -15.36
C SER A 272 -11.23 0.29 -14.77
N VAL A 273 -11.47 -0.46 -13.70
CA VAL A 273 -10.48 -1.32 -13.05
C VAL A 273 -10.97 -2.75 -13.00
N VAL A 274 -10.10 -3.68 -13.41
CA VAL A 274 -10.31 -5.12 -13.32
C VAL A 274 -9.28 -5.68 -12.35
N ARG A 275 -9.72 -6.36 -11.28
CA ARG A 275 -8.85 -6.89 -10.23
C ARG A 275 -9.05 -8.38 -10.04
N ALA A 276 -7.99 -9.17 -10.13
CA ALA A 276 -8.04 -10.56 -9.68
C ALA A 276 -8.28 -10.61 -8.16
N ILE A 277 -9.17 -11.50 -7.69
CA ILE A 277 -9.49 -11.58 -6.25
C ILE A 277 -8.23 -11.81 -5.43
N ALA A 278 -8.06 -10.97 -4.40
CA ALA A 278 -7.00 -10.99 -3.41
C ALA A 278 -7.57 -10.70 -2.02
N GLY A 279 -6.76 -10.26 -1.08
CA GLY A 279 -7.24 -9.73 0.20
C GLY A 279 -8.05 -8.45 0.01
N LEU A 280 -9.05 -8.25 0.87
CA LEU A 280 -9.95 -7.09 0.78
C LEU A 280 -9.20 -5.74 0.79
N PRO A 281 -8.14 -5.51 1.59
CA PRO A 281 -7.35 -4.28 1.53
C PRO A 281 -6.79 -3.97 0.15
N SER A 282 -6.34 -4.99 -0.57
CA SER A 282 -5.82 -4.88 -1.94
C SER A 282 -6.91 -4.48 -2.94
N ILE A 283 -8.13 -4.99 -2.74
CA ILE A 283 -9.30 -4.60 -3.55
C ILE A 283 -9.68 -3.15 -3.29
N VAL A 284 -9.66 -2.71 -2.02
CA VAL A 284 -9.92 -1.30 -1.66
C VAL A 284 -8.91 -0.36 -2.29
N GLN A 285 -7.62 -0.73 -2.29
CA GLN A 285 -6.58 0.06 -2.95
C GLN A 285 -6.76 0.11 -4.47
N ALA A 286 -7.17 -1.00 -5.10
CA ALA A 286 -7.52 -1.03 -6.52
C ALA A 286 -8.75 -0.15 -6.83
N ALA A 287 -9.77 -0.16 -5.95
CA ALA A 287 -10.93 0.72 -6.05
C ALA A 287 -10.54 2.21 -5.99
N GLY A 288 -9.51 2.56 -5.24
CA GLY A 288 -8.95 3.92 -5.19
C GLY A 288 -8.26 4.37 -6.50
N ARG A 289 -8.11 3.49 -7.51
CA ARG A 289 -7.61 3.82 -8.86
C ARG A 289 -8.71 3.97 -9.89
N ASP A 290 -9.92 3.59 -9.52
CA ASP A 290 -11.12 3.69 -10.30
C ASP A 290 -11.84 5.01 -9.98
N ASN A 291 -12.12 5.85 -11.00
CA ASN A 291 -12.79 7.13 -10.82
C ASN A 291 -12.22 7.98 -9.65
N ARG A 292 -10.91 8.02 -9.52
CA ARG A 292 -10.22 8.66 -8.39
C ARG A 292 -10.59 10.14 -8.21
N ASN A 293 -10.77 10.84 -9.32
CA ASN A 293 -11.07 12.28 -9.33
C ASN A 293 -12.56 12.58 -9.22
N ALA A 294 -13.42 11.57 -9.07
CA ALA A 294 -14.87 11.71 -9.02
C ALA A 294 -15.45 12.47 -10.24
N GLU A 295 -14.93 12.20 -11.44
CA GLU A 295 -15.34 12.83 -12.69
C GLU A 295 -16.71 12.35 -13.21
N GLY A 296 -17.30 11.34 -12.57
CA GLY A 296 -18.57 10.74 -12.97
C GLY A 296 -19.31 10.07 -11.81
N ALA A 297 -20.40 9.38 -12.18
CA ALA A 297 -21.15 8.52 -11.27
C ALA A 297 -20.26 7.37 -10.77
N CYS A 298 -20.80 6.59 -9.82
CA CYS A 298 -20.13 5.42 -9.25
C CYS A 298 -19.65 4.45 -10.36
N SER A 299 -18.35 4.21 -10.46
CA SER A 299 -17.71 3.39 -11.47
C SER A 299 -17.64 1.91 -11.05
N PRO A 300 -17.71 0.94 -11.97
CA PRO A 300 -17.61 -0.49 -11.64
C PRO A 300 -16.16 -0.97 -11.55
N LEU A 301 -15.80 -1.54 -10.40
CA LEU A 301 -14.60 -2.36 -10.26
C LEU A 301 -14.97 -3.83 -10.48
N TYR A 302 -14.42 -4.42 -11.52
CA TYR A 302 -14.69 -5.82 -11.87
C TYR A 302 -13.73 -6.76 -11.13
N LEU A 303 -14.28 -7.66 -10.33
CA LEU A 303 -13.50 -8.75 -9.75
C LEU A 303 -13.50 -9.95 -10.69
N ILE A 304 -12.32 -10.53 -10.89
CA ILE A 304 -12.14 -11.74 -11.69
C ILE A 304 -11.38 -12.80 -10.91
N GLU A 305 -11.59 -14.06 -11.29
CA GLU A 305 -10.75 -15.19 -10.87
C GLU A 305 -9.98 -15.72 -12.06
N CYS A 306 -8.66 -15.87 -11.93
CA CYS A 306 -7.82 -16.43 -12.96
C CYS A 306 -7.73 -17.94 -12.81
N ARG A 307 -8.26 -18.69 -13.78
CA ARG A 307 -8.15 -20.16 -13.80
C ARG A 307 -6.70 -20.57 -13.97
N GLY A 308 -6.25 -21.50 -13.11
CA GLY A 308 -4.87 -21.99 -13.14
C GLY A 308 -3.83 -21.01 -12.58
N GLU A 309 -4.25 -20.00 -11.83
CA GLU A 309 -3.32 -19.13 -11.09
C GLU A 309 -2.74 -19.89 -9.89
N ASP A 310 -1.42 -20.05 -9.90
CA ASP A 310 -0.68 -20.65 -8.79
C ASP A 310 -0.27 -19.58 -7.78
N LEU A 311 -0.80 -19.68 -6.58
CA LEU A 311 -0.51 -18.80 -5.43
C LEU A 311 0.27 -19.52 -4.31
N SER A 312 0.81 -20.72 -4.56
CA SER A 312 1.55 -21.51 -3.55
C SER A 312 2.72 -20.74 -2.95
N GLY A 313 3.39 -19.91 -3.74
CA GLY A 313 4.47 -19.02 -3.28
C GLY A 313 4.00 -17.69 -2.67
N LEU A 314 2.69 -17.46 -2.49
CA LEU A 314 2.09 -16.23 -2.01
C LEU A 314 1.02 -16.50 -0.94
N PRO A 315 1.40 -17.06 0.22
CA PRO A 315 0.46 -17.56 1.23
C PRO A 315 -0.45 -16.44 1.79
N GLU A 316 0.05 -15.22 1.92
CA GLU A 316 -0.74 -14.07 2.39
C GLU A 316 -1.86 -13.72 1.38
N ILE A 317 -1.56 -13.73 0.08
CA ILE A 317 -2.58 -13.50 -0.96
C ILE A 317 -3.59 -14.64 -0.97
N GLN A 318 -3.14 -15.89 -0.85
CA GLN A 318 -4.02 -17.05 -0.82
C GLN A 318 -4.99 -17.01 0.37
N LYS A 319 -4.47 -16.69 1.56
CA LYS A 319 -5.26 -16.51 2.79
C LYS A 319 -6.26 -15.36 2.62
N GLY A 320 -5.79 -14.20 2.19
CA GLY A 320 -6.63 -13.02 1.99
C GLY A 320 -7.74 -13.26 0.96
N ARG A 321 -7.42 -13.94 -0.17
CA ARG A 321 -8.40 -14.32 -1.19
C ARG A 321 -9.51 -15.22 -0.64
N ARG A 322 -9.15 -16.19 0.22
CA ARG A 322 -10.14 -17.07 0.85
C ARG A 322 -11.12 -16.28 1.70
N ILE A 323 -10.63 -15.41 2.57
CA ILE A 323 -11.47 -14.59 3.45
C ILE A 323 -12.37 -13.67 2.63
N THR A 324 -11.84 -13.02 1.61
CA THR A 324 -12.62 -12.14 0.72
C THR A 324 -13.76 -12.90 0.05
N ARG A 325 -13.53 -14.13 -0.42
CA ARG A 325 -14.58 -15.00 -1.00
C ARG A 325 -15.66 -15.35 0.03
N GLU A 326 -15.26 -15.68 1.25
CA GLU A 326 -16.19 -15.97 2.33
C GLU A 326 -17.06 -14.76 2.68
N LEU A 327 -16.45 -13.55 2.75
CA LEU A 327 -17.19 -12.30 2.97
C LEU A 327 -18.17 -12.02 1.83
N MET A 328 -17.72 -12.15 0.57
CA MET A 328 -18.58 -11.95 -0.61
C MET A 328 -19.75 -12.91 -0.63
N ALA A 329 -19.54 -14.18 -0.27
CA ALA A 329 -20.61 -15.19 -0.22
C ALA A 329 -21.61 -14.93 0.90
N GLY A 330 -21.21 -14.25 1.96
CA GLY A 330 -22.05 -13.88 3.11
C GLY A 330 -22.72 -12.52 3.01
N LEU A 331 -22.42 -11.72 1.96
CA LEU A 331 -22.99 -10.38 1.78
C LEU A 331 -24.49 -10.46 1.63
N LYS A 332 -25.20 -9.64 2.41
CA LYS A 332 -26.64 -9.44 2.30
C LYS A 332 -26.96 -8.33 1.31
N GLU A 333 -28.20 -8.30 0.85
CA GLU A 333 -28.70 -7.23 -0.03
C GLU A 333 -28.53 -5.85 0.65
N GLY A 334 -27.89 -4.92 -0.06
CA GLY A 334 -27.61 -3.58 0.45
C GLY A 334 -26.29 -3.42 1.22
N GLU A 335 -25.58 -4.50 1.55
CA GLU A 335 -24.26 -4.41 2.16
C GLU A 335 -23.17 -4.12 1.10
N ASP A 336 -22.15 -3.36 1.52
CA ASP A 336 -21.03 -2.99 0.66
C ASP A 336 -19.75 -3.69 1.12
N LEU A 337 -19.14 -4.48 0.24
CA LEU A 337 -17.89 -5.18 0.51
C LEU A 337 -16.75 -4.21 0.91
N LEU A 338 -16.78 -2.97 0.39
CA LEU A 338 -15.77 -1.96 0.68
C LEU A 338 -16.05 -1.19 1.98
N SER A 339 -17.12 -1.48 2.71
CA SER A 339 -17.49 -0.75 3.93
C SER A 339 -16.44 -0.94 5.04
N PRO A 340 -16.29 0.04 5.94
CA PRO A 340 -15.41 -0.07 7.10
C PRO A 340 -15.71 -1.31 7.95
N GLU A 341 -16.97 -1.69 8.08
CA GLU A 341 -17.41 -2.87 8.83
C GLU A 341 -16.89 -4.16 8.20
N MET A 342 -16.96 -4.27 6.86
CA MET A 342 -16.43 -5.44 6.13
C MET A 342 -14.91 -5.49 6.21
N ILE A 343 -14.23 -4.35 6.19
CA ILE A 343 -12.78 -4.27 6.37
C ILE A 343 -12.38 -4.73 7.77
N GLN A 344 -13.10 -4.32 8.81
CA GLN A 344 -12.84 -4.78 10.18
C GLN A 344 -13.10 -6.28 10.32
N GLU A 345 -14.20 -6.79 9.77
CA GLU A 345 -14.49 -8.22 9.78
C GLU A 345 -13.45 -9.05 9.00
N TYR A 346 -12.94 -8.49 7.88
CA TYR A 346 -11.83 -9.10 7.15
C TYR A 346 -10.59 -9.26 8.04
N TYR A 347 -10.16 -8.19 8.72
CA TYR A 347 -8.95 -8.25 9.56
C TYR A 347 -9.13 -9.14 10.78
N LYS A 348 -10.32 -9.14 11.39
CA LYS A 348 -10.65 -10.07 12.47
C LYS A 348 -10.44 -11.52 12.00
N ARG A 349 -11.07 -11.93 10.89
CA ARG A 349 -10.88 -13.27 10.33
C ARG A 349 -9.44 -13.53 9.91
N TYR A 350 -8.77 -12.52 9.36
CA TYR A 350 -7.37 -12.65 8.91
C TYR A 350 -6.43 -12.95 10.08
N TYR A 351 -6.64 -12.33 11.24
CA TYR A 351 -5.86 -12.56 12.45
C TYR A 351 -6.29 -13.84 13.18
N ASP A 352 -7.58 -14.16 13.25
CA ASP A 352 -8.08 -15.40 13.85
C ASP A 352 -7.59 -16.65 13.09
N LEU A 353 -7.51 -16.59 11.76
CA LEU A 353 -6.95 -17.65 10.93
C LEU A 353 -5.42 -17.76 10.99
N THR A 354 -4.77 -16.87 11.68
CA THR A 354 -3.36 -16.96 12.03
C THR A 354 -3.25 -17.95 13.19
N ILE A 355 -3.40 -19.24 12.86
CA ILE A 355 -3.49 -20.39 13.78
C ILE A 355 -2.27 -20.50 14.69
N ASN A 356 -1.12 -20.01 14.22
CA ASN A 356 0.06 -19.80 15.03
C ASN A 356 0.22 -18.32 15.35
N LYS A 357 -0.09 -17.92 16.58
CA LYS A 357 0.27 -16.57 17.09
C LYS A 357 1.74 -16.22 16.85
N LEU A 358 2.60 -17.22 16.65
CA LEU A 358 4.00 -17.09 16.21
C LEU A 358 4.17 -16.43 14.83
N GLU A 359 3.20 -16.55 13.91
CA GLU A 359 3.27 -15.88 12.60
C GLU A 359 3.23 -14.34 12.71
N MET A 360 2.69 -13.82 13.82
CA MET A 360 2.66 -12.38 14.10
C MET A 360 3.87 -11.89 14.90
N LYS A 361 4.79 -12.78 15.26
CA LYS A 361 5.98 -12.52 16.03
C LYS A 361 7.23 -12.73 15.17
N TYR A 362 8.13 -11.78 15.21
CA TYR A 362 9.37 -11.87 14.43
C TYR A 362 10.28 -12.96 15.00
N PRO A 363 10.63 -14.00 14.22
CA PRO A 363 11.46 -15.11 14.73
C PRO A 363 12.91 -14.69 14.90
N VAL A 364 13.55 -15.15 15.98
CA VAL A 364 14.97 -14.96 16.22
C VAL A 364 15.69 -16.30 16.09
N SER A 365 16.69 -16.37 15.23
CA SER A 365 17.57 -17.53 15.09
C SER A 365 18.53 -17.60 16.28
N GLY A 366 18.25 -18.43 17.27
CA GLY A 366 19.16 -18.71 18.38
C GLY A 366 20.27 -19.68 18.00
N LYS A 367 21.44 -19.62 18.67
CA LYS A 367 22.40 -20.73 18.67
C LYS A 367 21.81 -21.89 19.47
N GLY A 368 21.39 -22.95 18.79
CA GLY A 368 20.70 -24.09 19.38
C GLY A 368 19.23 -24.19 18.96
N ASN A 369 18.57 -25.28 19.30
CA ASN A 369 17.17 -25.59 18.95
C ASN A 369 16.10 -24.73 19.66
N ILE A 370 16.45 -23.57 20.18
CA ILE A 370 15.51 -22.69 20.86
C ILE A 370 14.98 -21.67 19.85
N SER A 371 13.79 -21.92 19.34
CA SER A 371 13.04 -20.90 18.58
C SER A 371 12.38 -19.96 19.57
N THR A 372 12.86 -18.74 19.66
CA THR A 372 12.23 -17.66 20.40
C THR A 372 11.84 -16.54 19.42
N THR A 373 11.04 -15.61 19.88
CA THR A 373 10.68 -14.44 19.08
C THR A 373 11.21 -13.16 19.71
N MET A 374 11.36 -12.09 18.92
CA MET A 374 11.80 -10.77 19.41
C MET A 374 10.91 -10.20 20.53
N VAL A 375 9.67 -10.66 20.60
CA VAL A 375 8.68 -10.20 21.58
C VAL A 375 8.80 -10.95 22.91
N ASP A 376 9.34 -12.16 22.86
CA ASP A 376 9.46 -13.04 24.05
C ASP A 376 10.85 -12.91 24.70
N LEU A 377 11.77 -12.11 24.16
CA LEU A 377 13.06 -11.72 24.70
C LEU A 377 12.94 -10.50 25.62
#